data_ba5478be054718ad14dbac52a49fbb8a
#
_entry.id   ba5478be054718ad14dbac52a49fbb8a
#
_cell.length_a   1.000
_cell.length_b   1.000
_cell.length_c   1.000
_cell.angle_alpha   90.00
_cell.angle_beta   90.00
_cell.angle_gamma   90.00
#
_symmetry.space_group_name_H-M   'P 1'
#
loop_
_entity.id
_entity.type
_entity.pdbx_description
1 polymer ?
#
loop_
_entity_poly.entity_id
_entity_poly.type
_entity_poly.pdbx_seq_one_letter_code
_entity_poly.pdbx_strand_id
1 'polypeptide(L)'
;LQSAHDATQLLLIYGFVVFLFFQLVATKYTTYTFPALFSLSILTALLYKKQDFRIEKAGLACGLVYTVLAVTVAPSIMLNHSGKEIGEALAHMDTTHKTIAFLDDYRTSAVFYSGKTIYRAEPEEKIASMKPGGLSWNAKNVMPFISEEKLLHDPNVLLITRNHSNSPFLVTYNESGKADRISIPGQYTLWVR
;
A
#
# COMPACT_ATOMS: atom_id res chain seq x y z
N LEU A 1 13.44 44.20 13.35
CA LEU A 1 14.25 43.59 12.26
C LEU A 1 14.93 42.30 12.73
N GLN A 2 15.49 42.25 13.94
CA GLN A 2 16.19 41.10 14.51
C GLN A 2 15.25 39.91 14.71
N SER A 3 14.08 40.10 15.28
CA SER A 3 13.11 39.04 15.54
C SER A 3 12.57 38.36 14.25
N ALA A 4 12.46 39.09 13.15
CA ALA A 4 12.03 38.52 11.86
C ALA A 4 13.14 37.67 11.21
N HIS A 5 14.40 38.03 11.42
CA HIS A 5 15.55 37.26 10.97
C HIS A 5 15.65 35.96 11.76
N ASP A 6 15.49 36.01 13.07
CA ASP A 6 15.52 34.85 13.95
C ASP A 6 14.39 33.87 13.64
N ALA A 7 13.19 34.38 13.37
CA ALA A 7 12.06 33.53 12.95
C ALA A 7 12.33 32.84 11.60
N THR A 8 12.94 33.52 10.64
CA THR A 8 13.30 32.94 9.35
C THR A 8 14.35 31.85 9.51
N GLN A 9 15.37 32.08 10.34
CA GLN A 9 16.39 31.07 10.65
C GLN A 9 15.77 29.84 11.34
N LEU A 10 14.89 30.06 12.31
CA LEU A 10 14.19 28.97 12.99
C LEU A 10 13.40 28.07 12.00
N LEU A 11 12.66 28.69 11.08
CA LEU A 11 11.88 27.97 10.07
C LEU A 11 12.77 27.19 9.10
N LEU A 12 13.91 27.75 8.71
CA LEU A 12 14.89 27.05 7.86
C LEU A 12 15.48 25.82 8.59
N ILE A 13 15.91 26.01 9.85
CA ILE A 13 16.47 24.94 10.66
C ILE A 13 15.42 23.85 10.87
N TYR A 14 14.19 24.20 11.26
CA TYR A 14 13.12 23.25 11.47
C TYR A 14 12.82 22.45 10.20
N GLY A 15 12.60 23.13 9.08
CA GLY A 15 12.32 22.46 7.79
C GLY A 15 13.44 21.52 7.36
N PHE A 16 14.69 21.97 7.50
CA PHE A 16 15.87 21.18 7.15
C PHE A 16 16.06 19.96 8.07
N VAL A 17 15.95 20.16 9.38
CA VAL A 17 16.11 19.08 10.37
C VAL A 17 15.04 18.01 10.19
N VAL A 18 13.78 18.40 10.06
CA VAL A 18 12.68 17.46 9.83
C VAL A 18 12.89 16.69 8.52
N PHE A 19 13.22 17.39 7.44
CA PHE A 19 13.47 16.76 6.15
C PHE A 19 14.64 15.78 6.22
N LEU A 20 15.78 16.20 6.76
CA LEU A 20 16.99 15.38 6.89
C LEU A 20 16.74 14.14 7.77
N PHE A 21 16.09 14.33 8.92
CA PHE A 21 15.75 13.24 9.82
C PHE A 21 14.98 12.14 9.09
N PHE A 22 13.92 12.49 8.36
CA PHE A 22 13.13 11.50 7.64
C PHE A 22 13.81 10.93 6.40
N GLN A 23 14.85 11.58 5.86
CA GLN A 23 15.69 10.97 4.83
C GLN A 23 16.61 9.87 5.39
N LEU A 24 17.01 9.96 6.65
CA LEU A 24 17.86 8.97 7.32
C LEU A 24 17.08 7.77 7.86
N VAL A 25 15.78 7.89 8.07
CA VAL A 25 14.93 6.79 8.56
C VAL A 25 14.74 5.73 7.46
N ALA A 26 14.87 4.46 7.83
CA ALA A 26 14.78 3.32 6.91
C ALA A 26 13.38 3.18 6.28
N THR A 27 12.31 3.49 7.02
CA THR A 27 10.93 3.45 6.53
C THR A 27 10.53 4.82 5.99
N LYS A 28 10.39 4.93 4.66
CA LYS A 28 10.06 6.20 4.00
C LYS A 28 8.59 6.24 3.59
N TYR A 29 7.76 6.86 4.43
CA TYR A 29 6.40 7.23 4.01
C TYR A 29 6.39 8.69 3.58
N THR A 30 5.72 9.01 2.48
CA THR A 30 5.59 10.37 1.95
C THR A 30 4.97 11.33 2.98
N THR A 31 4.12 10.83 3.86
CA THR A 31 3.48 11.60 4.94
C THR A 31 4.46 12.13 5.99
N TYR A 32 5.65 11.53 6.14
CA TYR A 32 6.64 11.97 7.13
C TYR A 32 7.28 13.31 6.78
N THR A 33 7.24 13.72 5.53
CA THR A 33 7.74 15.02 5.09
C THR A 33 6.74 16.17 5.25
N PHE A 34 5.46 15.88 5.54
CA PHE A 34 4.42 16.90 5.70
C PHE A 34 4.76 18.01 6.72
N PRO A 35 5.34 17.73 7.89
CA PRO A 35 5.72 18.78 8.81
C PRO A 35 6.72 19.79 8.21
N ALA A 36 7.60 19.37 7.31
CA ALA A 36 8.53 20.27 6.63
C ALA A 36 7.82 21.20 5.64
N LEU A 37 6.69 20.80 5.06
CA LEU A 37 5.91 21.64 4.13
C LEU A 37 5.37 22.90 4.81
N PHE A 38 5.06 22.84 6.10
CA PHE A 38 4.62 24.01 6.87
C PHE A 38 5.69 25.11 6.86
N SER A 39 6.92 24.78 7.19
CA SER A 39 8.05 25.72 7.17
C SER A 39 8.31 26.25 5.77
N LEU A 40 8.30 25.39 4.77
CA LEU A 40 8.51 25.78 3.36
C LEU A 40 7.43 26.73 2.87
N SER A 41 6.17 26.53 3.26
CA SER A 41 5.07 27.40 2.88
C SER A 41 5.24 28.80 3.45
N ILE A 42 5.62 28.92 4.73
CA ILE A 42 5.87 30.22 5.37
C ILE A 42 7.09 30.91 4.74
N LEU A 43 8.19 30.18 4.54
CA LEU A 43 9.39 30.72 3.89
C LEU A 43 9.10 31.21 2.47
N THR A 44 8.33 30.45 1.70
CA THR A 44 7.89 30.86 0.38
C THR A 44 7.09 32.16 0.45
N ALA A 45 6.13 32.26 1.36
CA ALA A 45 5.34 33.48 1.54
C ALA A 45 6.21 34.70 1.93
N LEU A 46 7.22 34.54 2.78
CA LEU A 46 8.16 35.59 3.18
C LEU A 46 9.05 36.05 2.02
N LEU A 47 9.55 35.13 1.20
CA LEU A 47 10.38 35.43 0.03
C LEU A 47 9.58 36.18 -1.04
N TYR A 48 8.34 35.76 -1.28
CA TYR A 48 7.49 36.39 -2.31
C TYR A 48 6.86 37.69 -1.90
N LYS A 49 6.84 38.04 -0.61
CA LYS A 49 6.36 39.37 -0.12
C LYS A 49 7.09 40.55 -0.78
N LYS A 50 8.29 40.33 -1.31
CA LYS A 50 9.11 41.35 -1.96
C LYS A 50 8.91 41.44 -3.49
N GLN A 51 8.13 40.53 -4.08
CA GLN A 51 7.90 40.50 -5.51
C GLN A 51 6.40 40.68 -5.80
N ASP A 52 6.09 41.44 -6.84
CA ASP A 52 4.70 41.68 -7.32
C ASP A 52 4.04 40.43 -7.97
N PHE A 53 4.47 39.23 -7.57
CA PHE A 53 3.90 38.00 -8.04
C PHE A 53 2.56 37.75 -7.34
N ARG A 54 1.54 37.48 -8.14
CA ARG A 54 0.18 37.21 -7.64
C ARG A 54 0.07 35.82 -7.02
N ILE A 55 0.67 35.65 -5.84
CA ILE A 55 0.68 34.36 -5.08
C ILE A 55 -0.74 33.80 -4.90
N GLU A 56 -1.71 34.65 -4.65
CA GLU A 56 -3.10 34.27 -4.48
C GLU A 56 -3.64 33.49 -5.70
N LYS A 57 -3.32 33.96 -6.91
CA LYS A 57 -3.73 33.30 -8.15
C LYS A 57 -2.98 31.98 -8.37
N ALA A 58 -1.69 31.94 -8.04
CA ALA A 58 -0.90 30.71 -8.12
C ALA A 58 -1.41 29.67 -7.11
N GLY A 59 -1.67 30.10 -5.87
CA GLY A 59 -2.25 29.24 -4.83
C GLY A 59 -3.61 28.68 -5.22
N LEU A 60 -4.49 29.52 -5.77
CA LEU A 60 -5.79 29.09 -6.27
C LEU A 60 -5.65 28.08 -7.43
N ALA A 61 -4.78 28.35 -8.40
CA ALA A 61 -4.52 27.46 -9.51
C ALA A 61 -3.98 26.10 -9.05
N CYS A 62 -3.01 26.08 -8.14
CA CYS A 62 -2.50 24.86 -7.54
C CYS A 62 -3.60 24.08 -6.79
N GLY A 63 -4.39 24.78 -5.97
CA GLY A 63 -5.51 24.18 -5.25
C GLY A 63 -6.52 23.52 -6.19
N LEU A 64 -6.84 24.19 -7.28
CA LEU A 64 -7.76 23.65 -8.30
C LEU A 64 -7.18 22.43 -9.00
N VAL A 65 -5.90 22.47 -9.39
CA VAL A 65 -5.21 21.32 -9.99
C VAL A 65 -5.19 20.14 -9.02
N TYR A 66 -4.83 20.34 -7.76
CA TYR A 66 -4.85 19.28 -6.75
C TYR A 66 -6.24 18.70 -6.54
N THR A 67 -7.28 19.54 -6.51
CA THR A 67 -8.67 19.09 -6.37
C THR A 67 -9.08 18.22 -7.56
N VAL A 68 -8.77 18.66 -8.77
CA VAL A 68 -9.07 17.88 -9.98
C VAL A 68 -8.33 16.53 -9.93
N LEU A 69 -7.05 16.51 -9.62
CA LEU A 69 -6.27 15.27 -9.51
C LEU A 69 -6.82 14.35 -8.41
N ALA A 70 -7.19 14.90 -7.26
CA ALA A 70 -7.73 14.14 -6.15
C ALA A 70 -9.07 13.48 -6.48
N VAL A 71 -9.91 14.13 -7.29
CA VAL A 71 -11.24 13.61 -7.65
C VAL A 71 -11.18 12.67 -8.86
N THR A 72 -10.28 12.93 -9.81
CA THR A 72 -10.25 12.16 -11.08
C THR A 72 -9.21 11.05 -11.09
N VAL A 73 -7.99 11.32 -10.65
CA VAL A 73 -6.85 10.40 -10.78
C VAL A 73 -6.64 9.55 -9.53
N ALA A 74 -6.71 10.17 -8.34
CA ALA A 74 -6.42 9.47 -7.11
C ALA A 74 -7.35 8.28 -6.83
N PRO A 75 -8.68 8.34 -7.06
CA PRO A 75 -9.55 7.20 -6.84
C PRO A 75 -9.15 5.99 -7.70
N SER A 76 -8.85 6.20 -8.97
CA SER A 76 -8.43 5.12 -9.87
C SER A 76 -7.11 4.47 -9.42
N ILE A 77 -6.14 5.29 -9.00
CA ILE A 77 -4.87 4.76 -8.47
C ILE A 77 -5.11 3.99 -7.16
N MET A 78 -5.94 4.53 -6.27
CA MET A 78 -6.23 3.87 -4.98
C MET A 78 -6.96 2.55 -5.17
N LEU A 79 -7.96 2.50 -6.03
CA LEU A 79 -8.69 1.26 -6.36
C LEU A 79 -7.75 0.23 -6.96
N ASN A 80 -6.91 0.64 -7.91
CA ASN A 80 -5.95 -0.24 -8.56
C ASN A 80 -4.87 -0.80 -7.60
N HIS A 81 -4.65 -0.17 -6.45
CA HIS A 81 -3.71 -0.65 -5.42
C HIS A 81 -4.43 -1.22 -4.19
N SER A 82 -5.75 -1.26 -4.21
CA SER A 82 -6.57 -1.77 -3.12
C SER A 82 -6.96 -3.23 -3.34
N GLY A 83 -7.11 -3.97 -2.25
CA GLY A 83 -7.77 -5.28 -2.24
C GLY A 83 -9.25 -5.17 -1.89
N LYS A 84 -9.88 -3.99 -2.07
CA LYS A 84 -11.28 -3.78 -1.67
C LYS A 84 -12.23 -4.71 -2.43
N GLU A 85 -12.13 -4.73 -3.74
CA GLU A 85 -13.04 -5.51 -4.60
C GLU A 85 -12.98 -7.01 -4.29
N ILE A 86 -11.77 -7.55 -4.16
CA ILE A 86 -11.62 -8.97 -3.76
C ILE A 86 -12.08 -9.20 -2.32
N GLY A 87 -11.84 -8.24 -1.41
CA GLY A 87 -12.31 -8.33 -0.03
C GLY A 87 -13.83 -8.36 0.07
N GLU A 88 -14.52 -7.47 -0.62
CA GLU A 88 -15.99 -7.44 -0.69
C GLU A 88 -16.56 -8.71 -1.34
N ALA A 89 -15.95 -9.20 -2.42
CA ALA A 89 -16.35 -10.47 -3.03
C ALA A 89 -16.24 -11.62 -2.04
N LEU A 90 -15.12 -11.72 -1.32
CA LEU A 90 -14.93 -12.75 -0.30
C LEU A 90 -15.91 -12.62 0.89
N ALA A 91 -16.29 -11.39 1.26
CA ALA A 91 -17.27 -11.17 2.32
C ALA A 91 -18.62 -11.83 2.03
N HIS A 92 -19.03 -11.85 0.76
CA HIS A 92 -20.31 -12.42 0.31
C HIS A 92 -20.22 -13.90 -0.09
N MET A 93 -19.02 -14.48 -0.14
CA MET A 93 -18.83 -15.89 -0.46
C MET A 93 -18.85 -16.76 0.79
N ASP A 94 -19.43 -17.95 0.67
CA ASP A 94 -19.25 -18.97 1.69
C ASP A 94 -17.82 -19.52 1.62
N THR A 95 -17.06 -19.20 2.62
CA THR A 95 -15.66 -19.63 2.78
C THR A 95 -15.48 -20.49 4.02
N THR A 96 -16.58 -21.05 4.54
CA THR A 96 -16.55 -21.94 5.69
C THR A 96 -15.65 -23.15 5.37
N HIS A 97 -14.69 -23.39 6.23
CA HIS A 97 -13.67 -24.46 6.06
C HIS A 97 -12.73 -24.29 4.86
N LYS A 98 -12.65 -23.11 4.25
CA LYS A 98 -11.71 -22.86 3.15
C LYS A 98 -10.48 -22.07 3.60
N THR A 99 -9.32 -22.49 3.13
CA THR A 99 -8.05 -21.78 3.27
C THR A 99 -7.96 -20.69 2.21
N ILE A 100 -7.91 -19.43 2.61
CA ILE A 100 -7.82 -18.30 1.67
C ILE A 100 -6.38 -17.81 1.64
N ALA A 101 -5.76 -17.74 0.46
CA ALA A 101 -4.38 -17.31 0.32
C ALA A 101 -4.16 -16.39 -0.88
N PHE A 102 -3.30 -15.38 -0.71
CA PHE A 102 -2.73 -14.61 -1.81
C PHE A 102 -1.44 -15.25 -2.32
N LEU A 103 -1.28 -15.32 -3.61
CA LEU A 103 -0.05 -15.71 -4.29
C LEU A 103 0.60 -14.46 -4.92
N ASP A 104 1.90 -14.29 -4.72
CA ASP A 104 2.76 -13.20 -5.26
C ASP A 104 2.38 -11.78 -4.81
N ASP A 105 1.32 -11.61 -4.07
CA ASP A 105 0.88 -10.32 -3.53
C ASP A 105 0.28 -10.51 -2.14
N TYR A 106 0.01 -9.44 -1.43
CA TYR A 106 -0.78 -9.45 -0.21
C TYR A 106 -1.38 -8.07 0.04
N ARG A 107 -2.68 -8.02 0.24
CA ARG A 107 -3.41 -6.78 0.49
C ARG A 107 -4.14 -6.82 1.83
N THR A 108 -3.64 -6.05 2.78
CA THR A 108 -4.30 -5.90 4.09
C THR A 108 -5.72 -5.34 3.97
N SER A 109 -5.98 -4.52 2.95
CA SER A 109 -7.32 -4.04 2.65
C SER A 109 -8.30 -5.17 2.32
N ALA A 110 -7.87 -6.24 1.64
CA ALA A 110 -8.71 -7.41 1.39
C ALA A 110 -9.12 -8.12 2.69
N VAL A 111 -8.18 -8.22 3.64
CA VAL A 111 -8.47 -8.77 4.98
C VAL A 111 -9.51 -7.90 5.71
N PHE A 112 -9.32 -6.58 5.66
CA PHE A 112 -10.22 -5.63 6.31
C PHE A 112 -11.64 -5.71 5.74
N TYR A 113 -11.81 -5.65 4.42
CA TYR A 113 -13.13 -5.66 3.78
C TYR A 113 -13.81 -7.04 3.81
N SER A 114 -13.05 -8.14 3.83
CA SER A 114 -13.61 -9.49 3.94
C SER A 114 -13.97 -9.87 5.37
N GLY A 115 -13.28 -9.30 6.36
CA GLY A 115 -13.36 -9.73 7.76
C GLY A 115 -12.79 -11.15 7.99
N LYS A 116 -12.01 -11.67 7.05
CA LYS A 116 -11.52 -13.06 7.06
C LYS A 116 -10.00 -13.09 7.17
N THR A 117 -9.48 -14.16 7.73
CA THR A 117 -8.03 -14.42 7.71
C THR A 117 -7.62 -14.84 6.31
N ILE A 118 -6.70 -14.09 5.72
CA ILE A 118 -6.12 -14.38 4.42
C ILE A 118 -4.63 -14.61 4.61
N TYR A 119 -4.13 -15.74 4.13
CA TYR A 119 -2.72 -16.09 4.22
C TYR A 119 -1.93 -15.50 3.05
N ARG A 120 -0.63 -15.36 3.24
CA ARG A 120 0.31 -15.11 2.16
C ARG A 120 1.01 -16.40 1.80
N ALA A 121 0.83 -16.86 0.56
CA ALA A 121 1.52 -18.04 0.05
C ALA A 121 2.97 -17.69 -0.29
N GLU A 122 3.89 -18.52 0.21
CA GLU A 122 5.33 -18.41 -0.07
C GLU A 122 5.94 -19.81 -0.03
N PRO A 123 7.05 -20.07 -0.74
CA PRO A 123 7.78 -21.33 -0.64
C PRO A 123 8.21 -21.63 0.79
N GLU A 124 8.18 -22.92 1.19
CA GLU A 124 8.52 -23.34 2.56
C GLU A 124 9.92 -22.86 2.97
N GLU A 125 10.90 -22.96 2.07
CA GLU A 125 12.28 -22.52 2.30
C GLU A 125 12.35 -21.03 2.67
N LYS A 126 11.54 -20.20 1.98
CA LYS A 126 11.47 -18.77 2.24
C LYS A 126 10.84 -18.48 3.59
N ILE A 127 9.76 -19.17 3.93
CA ILE A 127 9.12 -19.05 5.25
C ILE A 127 10.08 -19.47 6.37
N ALA A 128 10.84 -20.55 6.17
CA ALA A 128 11.81 -21.05 7.14
C ALA A 128 12.95 -20.06 7.38
N SER A 129 13.40 -19.36 6.33
CA SER A 129 14.48 -18.37 6.40
C SER A 129 14.05 -17.03 7.05
N MET A 130 12.75 -16.77 7.18
CA MET A 130 12.25 -15.54 7.76
C MET A 130 12.49 -15.49 9.27
N LYS A 131 13.14 -14.43 9.73
CA LYS A 131 13.38 -14.21 11.16
C LYS A 131 12.11 -13.68 11.84
N PRO A 132 11.67 -14.23 12.97
CA PRO A 132 10.62 -13.61 13.78
C PRO A 132 11.16 -12.33 14.44
N GLY A 133 10.28 -11.38 14.72
CA GLY A 133 10.59 -10.25 15.59
C GLY A 133 11.20 -9.02 14.93
N GLY A 134 11.12 -8.86 13.61
CA GLY A 134 11.46 -7.59 12.95
C GLY A 134 10.33 -6.56 13.06
N LEU A 135 10.68 -5.26 12.98
CA LEU A 135 9.70 -4.16 12.83
C LEU A 135 9.05 -4.13 11.43
N SER A 136 9.37 -5.10 10.59
CA SER A 136 8.82 -5.21 9.24
C SER A 136 7.42 -5.82 9.28
N TRP A 137 6.50 -5.23 8.55
CA TRP A 137 5.15 -5.76 8.32
C TRP A 137 5.14 -7.15 7.67
N ASN A 138 6.25 -7.54 7.03
CA ASN A 138 6.45 -8.86 6.43
C ASN A 138 7.15 -9.84 7.38
N ALA A 139 7.22 -9.54 8.67
CA ALA A 139 7.83 -10.44 9.64
C ALA A 139 6.93 -11.66 9.88
N LYS A 140 7.56 -12.82 10.08
CA LYS A 140 6.89 -14.11 10.26
C LYS A 140 5.84 -14.13 11.39
N ASN A 141 6.02 -13.30 12.40
CA ASN A 141 5.12 -13.19 13.55
C ASN A 141 3.97 -12.18 13.35
N VAL A 142 3.99 -11.40 12.28
CA VAL A 142 2.99 -10.35 12.01
C VAL A 142 2.06 -10.76 10.88
N MET A 143 2.60 -11.38 9.83
CA MET A 143 1.84 -11.79 8.67
C MET A 143 1.54 -13.29 8.71
N PRO A 144 0.31 -13.73 8.45
CA PRO A 144 -0.03 -15.14 8.36
C PRO A 144 0.51 -15.71 7.05
N PHE A 145 1.59 -16.48 7.13
CA PHE A 145 2.15 -17.20 5.99
C PHE A 145 1.59 -18.63 5.90
N ILE A 146 1.50 -19.13 4.69
CA ILE A 146 1.21 -20.53 4.39
C ILE A 146 2.15 -21.02 3.29
N SER A 147 2.63 -22.27 3.40
CA SER A 147 3.51 -22.77 2.36
C SER A 147 2.74 -23.19 1.11
N GLU A 148 3.35 -22.98 -0.04
CA GLU A 148 2.83 -23.37 -1.33
C GLU A 148 2.56 -24.88 -1.39
N GLU A 149 3.42 -25.70 -0.76
CA GLU A 149 3.28 -27.15 -0.68
C GLU A 149 2.00 -27.56 0.06
N LYS A 150 1.65 -26.85 1.15
CA LYS A 150 0.37 -27.10 1.86
C LYS A 150 -0.82 -26.80 1.00
N LEU A 151 -0.77 -25.70 0.23
CA LEU A 151 -1.86 -25.32 -0.69
C LEU A 151 -2.07 -26.33 -1.80
N LEU A 152 -1.01 -27.01 -2.28
CA LEU A 152 -1.14 -28.07 -3.29
C LEU A 152 -1.92 -29.28 -2.78
N HIS A 153 -1.80 -29.60 -1.50
CA HIS A 153 -2.42 -30.78 -0.88
C HIS A 153 -3.77 -30.49 -0.23
N ASP A 154 -4.14 -29.24 -0.05
CA ASP A 154 -5.42 -28.83 0.56
C ASP A 154 -6.53 -28.81 -0.52
N PRO A 155 -7.58 -29.63 -0.38
CA PRO A 155 -8.70 -29.64 -1.33
C PRO A 155 -9.63 -28.43 -1.19
N ASN A 156 -9.52 -27.67 -0.10
CA ASN A 156 -10.42 -26.56 0.22
C ASN A 156 -9.68 -25.21 0.17
N VAL A 157 -9.14 -24.85 -0.99
CA VAL A 157 -8.36 -23.63 -1.17
C VAL A 157 -9.11 -22.61 -2.01
N LEU A 158 -9.05 -21.35 -1.56
CA LEU A 158 -9.35 -20.16 -2.33
C LEU A 158 -8.04 -19.41 -2.57
N LEU A 159 -7.46 -19.59 -3.76
CA LEU A 159 -6.21 -18.92 -4.11
C LEU A 159 -6.51 -17.61 -4.87
N ILE A 160 -5.93 -16.51 -4.40
CA ILE A 160 -6.08 -15.17 -5.00
C ILE A 160 -4.79 -14.84 -5.73
N THR A 161 -4.90 -14.53 -7.01
CA THR A 161 -3.76 -14.12 -7.84
C THR A 161 -4.06 -12.80 -8.54
N ARG A 162 -3.03 -12.07 -8.96
CA ARG A 162 -3.23 -11.00 -9.94
C ARG A 162 -3.62 -11.58 -11.29
N ASN A 163 -4.42 -10.83 -12.06
CA ASN A 163 -4.92 -11.28 -13.38
C ASN A 163 -3.83 -11.72 -14.35
N HIS A 164 -2.61 -11.20 -14.21
CA HIS A 164 -1.46 -11.50 -15.06
C HIS A 164 -0.30 -12.12 -14.27
N SER A 165 -0.63 -12.90 -13.23
CA SER A 165 0.41 -13.64 -12.50
C SER A 165 0.98 -14.74 -13.38
N ASN A 166 2.30 -14.76 -13.53
CA ASN A 166 3.07 -15.78 -14.24
C ASN A 166 3.83 -16.70 -13.25
N SER A 167 3.29 -16.86 -12.04
CA SER A 167 3.93 -17.69 -11.03
C SER A 167 4.04 -19.14 -11.48
N PRO A 168 5.24 -19.77 -11.42
CA PRO A 168 5.40 -21.18 -11.69
C PRO A 168 4.50 -22.06 -10.80
N PHE A 169 4.29 -21.64 -9.57
CA PHE A 169 3.37 -22.32 -8.65
C PHE A 169 1.95 -22.39 -9.20
N LEU A 170 1.45 -21.33 -9.82
CA LEU A 170 0.10 -21.31 -10.38
C LEU A 170 -0.08 -22.34 -11.49
N VAL A 171 0.94 -22.59 -12.30
CA VAL A 171 0.91 -23.63 -13.34
C VAL A 171 0.77 -25.00 -12.68
N THR A 172 1.64 -25.31 -11.71
CA THR A 172 1.61 -26.58 -10.96
C THR A 172 0.29 -26.74 -10.20
N TYR A 173 -0.25 -25.67 -9.63
CA TYR A 173 -1.52 -25.66 -8.90
C TYR A 173 -2.69 -26.03 -9.83
N ASN A 174 -2.72 -25.51 -11.05
CA ASN A 174 -3.74 -25.82 -12.04
C ASN A 174 -3.63 -27.26 -12.57
N GLU A 175 -2.41 -27.75 -12.75
CA GLU A 175 -2.16 -29.14 -13.21
C GLU A 175 -2.48 -30.19 -12.14
N SER A 176 -2.28 -29.85 -10.87
CA SER A 176 -2.48 -30.79 -9.74
C SER A 176 -3.93 -31.02 -9.34
N GLY A 177 -4.86 -30.20 -9.81
CA GLY A 177 -6.29 -30.34 -9.50
C GLY A 177 -7.14 -29.40 -10.34
N LYS A 178 -8.38 -29.77 -10.58
CA LYS A 178 -9.34 -28.91 -11.28
C LYS A 178 -9.69 -27.71 -10.38
N ALA A 179 -8.99 -26.61 -10.57
CA ALA A 179 -9.33 -25.35 -9.93
C ALA A 179 -10.24 -24.54 -10.86
N ASP A 180 -11.43 -24.18 -10.39
CA ASP A 180 -12.32 -23.30 -11.11
C ASP A 180 -11.85 -21.87 -11.00
N ARG A 181 -11.72 -21.20 -12.15
CA ARG A 181 -11.33 -19.81 -12.22
C ARG A 181 -12.56 -18.90 -12.16
N ILE A 182 -12.61 -18.05 -11.15
CA ILE A 182 -13.64 -17.02 -11.00
C ILE A 182 -12.98 -15.65 -11.25
N SER A 183 -13.42 -14.97 -12.31
CA SER A 183 -12.99 -13.60 -12.57
C SER A 183 -13.77 -12.65 -11.68
N ILE A 184 -13.05 -11.83 -10.92
CA ILE A 184 -13.62 -10.78 -10.07
C ILE A 184 -13.35 -9.43 -10.74
N PRO A 185 -14.27 -8.46 -10.66
CA PRO A 185 -13.98 -7.10 -11.09
C PRO A 185 -12.69 -6.60 -10.44
N GLY A 186 -11.82 -5.95 -11.23
CA GLY A 186 -10.55 -5.41 -10.75
C GLY A 186 -9.32 -6.23 -11.16
N GLN A 187 -8.31 -6.27 -10.29
CA GLN A 187 -6.97 -6.79 -10.62
C GLN A 187 -6.77 -8.27 -10.28
N TYR A 188 -7.73 -8.92 -9.66
CA TYR A 188 -7.55 -10.24 -9.07
C TYR A 188 -8.42 -11.29 -9.73
N THR A 189 -7.87 -12.50 -9.78
CA THR A 189 -8.57 -13.72 -10.14
C THR A 189 -8.60 -14.62 -8.90
N LEU A 190 -9.73 -15.27 -8.68
CA LEU A 190 -9.93 -16.25 -7.63
C LEU A 190 -9.94 -17.65 -8.24
N TRP A 191 -9.17 -18.55 -7.65
CA TRP A 191 -9.11 -19.96 -8.01
C TRP A 191 -9.71 -20.76 -6.86
N VAL A 192 -10.70 -21.57 -7.15
CA VAL A 192 -11.47 -22.34 -6.17
C VAL A 192 -11.25 -23.83 -6.39
N ARG A 193 -10.89 -24.52 -5.31
CA ARG A 193 -10.93 -25.99 -5.22
C ARG A 193 -12.02 -26.44 -4.29
#